data_78142df0098ddfc1fda70f628c3773b1
#
_entry.id   78142df0098ddfc1fda70f628c3773b1
#
_cell.length_a   1.000
_cell.length_b   1.000
_cell.length_c   1.000
_cell.angle_alpha   90.00
_cell.angle_beta   90.00
_cell.angle_gamma   90.00
#
_symmetry.space_group_name_H-M   'P 1'
#
loop_
_entity.id
_entity.type
_entity.pdbx_description
1 polymer ?
#
loop_
_entity_poly.entity_id
_entity_poly.type
_entity_poly.pdbx_seq_one_letter_code
_entity_poly.pdbx_strand_id
1 'polypeptide(L)'
;MSDKSIYFILTLSLPFFKDSKMRFGFHISIAGGFSRIVERAEARGCETIQFFSRNPRGWNYSPLNKKEVKAFRSSLQSSHLSPIFLHMPYLPNIASSKSKFYKRSIHSIAVDLQRAEHLGAHYLIIHIGHRMASSEDQAIEAVSQGINQAFEKVKNEVMLLMENTAGQGTEIGYTFDQIKKIVEGVRDHQRMGVCLDTAHSFEAGYDLSNEDGIKGTLEAFDQTLGLKRLHLLHLNDSKTPLGSRKDRHWHIGEGYIGIEGFRSLVNHPLLNHLPGIMETPRKDTVEDLKNMKVIRSLVE
;
A
#
# COMPACT_ATOMS: atom_id res chain seq x y z
N MET A 1 34.10 -34.42 5.22
CA MET A 1 34.55 -33.02 5.22
C MET A 1 33.28 -32.19 4.98
N SER A 2 32.75 -31.59 6.03
CA SER A 2 31.48 -30.89 6.03
C SER A 2 31.69 -29.43 5.68
N ASP A 3 31.10 -29.02 4.59
CA ASP A 3 31.10 -27.63 4.17
C ASP A 3 29.96 -26.90 4.90
N LYS A 4 30.33 -26.13 5.93
CA LYS A 4 29.41 -25.24 6.64
C LYS A 4 29.47 -23.87 5.97
N SER A 5 28.63 -23.66 4.98
CA SER A 5 28.36 -22.31 4.44
C SER A 5 27.64 -21.49 5.50
N ILE A 6 28.39 -20.65 6.19
CA ILE A 6 27.91 -19.70 7.19
C ILE A 6 27.21 -18.58 6.45
N TYR A 7 25.89 -18.52 6.54
CA TYR A 7 25.11 -17.35 6.13
C TYR A 7 25.42 -16.18 7.08
N PHE A 8 26.27 -15.29 6.62
CA PHE A 8 26.51 -14.00 7.27
C PHE A 8 25.33 -13.08 6.93
N ILE A 9 24.29 -13.10 7.78
CA ILE A 9 23.23 -12.10 7.73
C ILE A 9 23.84 -10.79 8.21
N LEU A 10 24.17 -9.90 7.28
CA LEU A 10 24.49 -8.51 7.59
C LEU A 10 23.21 -7.82 8.12
N THR A 11 23.03 -7.86 9.42
CA THR A 11 22.10 -7.00 10.14
C THR A 11 22.61 -5.57 10.07
N LEU A 12 22.28 -4.85 9.00
CA LEU A 12 22.35 -3.40 9.00
C LEU A 12 21.23 -2.91 9.89
N SER A 13 21.57 -2.49 11.09
CA SER A 13 20.71 -1.89 12.08
C SER A 13 20.02 -0.63 11.52
N LEU A 14 18.76 -0.77 11.16
CA LEU A 14 17.84 0.36 11.14
C LEU A 14 17.54 0.69 12.62
N PRO A 15 17.80 1.91 13.12
CA PRO A 15 17.87 2.19 14.55
C PRO A 15 16.52 2.40 15.24
N PHE A 16 15.40 1.77 14.86
CA PHE A 16 14.14 2.06 15.54
C PHE A 16 13.12 0.93 15.76
N PHE A 17 13.34 -0.33 15.35
CA PHE A 17 12.25 -1.33 15.45
C PHE A 17 12.67 -2.70 15.97
N LYS A 18 13.43 -2.76 17.07
CA LYS A 18 13.89 -4.05 17.62
C LYS A 18 12.83 -4.82 18.41
N ASP A 19 11.67 -4.20 18.75
CA ASP A 19 10.58 -4.80 19.55
C ASP A 19 9.18 -4.37 19.09
N SER A 20 8.99 -3.94 17.84
CA SER A 20 7.67 -3.47 17.39
C SER A 20 6.85 -4.59 16.74
N LYS A 21 5.76 -4.97 17.39
CA LYS A 21 4.69 -5.75 16.77
C LYS A 21 4.05 -4.95 15.63
N MET A 22 3.51 -5.65 14.62
CA MET A 22 2.79 -5.03 13.51
C MET A 22 1.69 -4.09 14.01
N ARG A 23 1.66 -2.88 13.47
CA ARG A 23 0.61 -1.89 13.74
C ARG A 23 -0.53 -2.07 12.76
N PHE A 24 -1.75 -2.20 13.27
CA PHE A 24 -2.93 -2.41 12.46
C PHE A 24 -3.76 -1.15 12.29
N GLY A 25 -4.38 -0.99 11.13
CA GLY A 25 -5.28 0.11 10.85
C GLY A 25 -6.22 -0.15 9.68
N PHE A 26 -6.95 0.89 9.31
CA PHE A 26 -7.91 0.86 8.21
C PHE A 26 -7.76 2.05 7.27
N HIS A 27 -8.31 1.89 6.07
CA HIS A 27 -8.59 3.02 5.21
C HIS A 27 -9.78 3.81 5.78
N ILE A 28 -9.53 4.99 6.32
CA ILE A 28 -10.51 5.80 7.05
C ILE A 28 -11.22 6.77 6.11
N SER A 29 -12.54 6.85 6.24
CA SER A 29 -13.37 7.80 5.46
C SER A 29 -13.12 9.25 5.88
N ILE A 30 -12.95 10.13 4.87
CA ILE A 30 -12.82 11.58 5.03
C ILE A 30 -14.16 12.33 5.01
N ALA A 31 -15.28 11.64 4.96
CA ALA A 31 -16.61 12.28 4.95
C ALA A 31 -16.79 13.16 6.20
N GLY A 32 -17.19 14.42 6.02
CA GLY A 32 -17.32 15.41 7.11
C GLY A 32 -16.00 16.06 7.53
N GLY A 33 -14.92 15.87 6.73
CA GLY A 33 -13.64 16.57 6.90
C GLY A 33 -12.55 15.78 7.62
N PHE A 34 -11.32 16.30 7.57
CA PHE A 34 -10.14 15.66 8.16
C PHE A 34 -10.19 15.59 9.69
N SER A 35 -10.87 16.54 10.34
CA SER A 35 -11.02 16.57 11.81
C SER A 35 -11.70 15.31 12.38
N ARG A 36 -12.45 14.55 11.54
CA ARG A 36 -13.14 13.34 11.96
C ARG A 36 -12.30 12.06 11.82
N ILE A 37 -11.11 12.15 11.20
CA ILE A 37 -10.31 10.97 10.87
C ILE A 37 -9.77 10.31 12.14
N VAL A 38 -9.16 11.09 13.04
CA VAL A 38 -8.53 10.56 14.26
C VAL A 38 -9.58 9.87 15.15
N GLU A 39 -10.71 10.54 15.42
CA GLU A 39 -11.82 9.96 16.18
C GLU A 39 -12.31 8.63 15.58
N ARG A 40 -12.46 8.57 14.25
CA ARG A 40 -12.89 7.34 13.56
C ARG A 40 -11.86 6.22 13.63
N ALA A 41 -10.59 6.56 13.58
CA ALA A 41 -9.50 5.61 13.69
C ALA A 41 -9.42 5.02 15.10
N GLU A 42 -9.48 5.87 16.12
CA GLU A 42 -9.48 5.46 17.53
C GLU A 42 -10.68 4.58 17.88
N ALA A 43 -11.87 4.93 17.38
CA ALA A 43 -13.09 4.12 17.54
C ALA A 43 -12.97 2.71 16.92
N ARG A 44 -12.01 2.48 16.01
CA ARG A 44 -11.69 1.18 15.40
C ARG A 44 -10.47 0.51 16.01
N GLY A 45 -9.85 1.15 16.99
CA GLY A 45 -8.61 0.66 17.60
C GLY A 45 -7.41 0.70 16.65
N CYS A 46 -7.38 1.63 15.69
CA CYS A 46 -6.24 1.77 14.78
C CYS A 46 -4.99 2.26 15.49
N GLU A 47 -3.83 1.82 15.01
CA GLU A 47 -2.49 2.25 15.40
C GLU A 47 -1.77 2.94 14.23
N THR A 48 -2.24 2.73 13.02
CA THR A 48 -1.86 3.36 11.76
C THR A 48 -3.11 3.63 10.94
N ILE A 49 -3.05 4.53 9.97
CA ILE A 49 -4.20 4.87 9.13
C ILE A 49 -3.81 5.18 7.69
N GLN A 50 -4.76 4.92 6.81
CA GLN A 50 -4.75 5.35 5.42
C GLN A 50 -6.03 6.14 5.14
N PHE A 51 -5.97 7.14 4.27
CA PHE A 51 -7.15 7.89 3.84
C PHE A 51 -6.91 8.60 2.51
N PHE A 52 -7.98 9.01 1.84
CA PHE A 52 -7.88 9.86 0.65
C PHE A 52 -7.64 11.32 1.02
N SER A 53 -6.84 12.03 0.22
CA SER A 53 -6.67 13.48 0.39
C SER A 53 -7.86 14.31 -0.07
N ARG A 54 -8.80 13.71 -0.82
CA ARG A 54 -9.95 14.35 -1.46
C ARG A 54 -11.05 13.33 -1.72
N ASN A 55 -12.20 13.80 -2.19
CA ASN A 55 -13.27 12.90 -2.63
C ASN A 55 -12.75 11.97 -3.76
N PRO A 56 -12.75 10.63 -3.56
CA PRO A 56 -12.20 9.70 -4.52
C PRO A 56 -13.05 9.56 -5.81
N ARG A 57 -14.30 10.02 -5.80
CA ARG A 57 -15.24 9.87 -6.92
C ARG A 57 -15.11 10.94 -8.01
N GLY A 58 -14.17 11.86 -7.87
CA GLY A 58 -14.03 12.99 -8.78
C GLY A 58 -12.58 13.41 -9.02
N TRP A 59 -12.41 14.24 -10.06
CA TRP A 59 -11.10 14.78 -10.42
C TRP A 59 -10.81 16.14 -9.79
N ASN A 60 -11.77 16.72 -9.09
CA ASN A 60 -11.63 18.07 -8.56
C ASN A 60 -10.87 18.07 -7.25
N TYR A 61 -10.00 19.06 -7.09
CA TYR A 61 -9.25 19.36 -5.89
C TYR A 61 -9.77 20.66 -5.29
N SER A 62 -10.54 20.57 -4.22
CA SER A 62 -10.80 21.75 -3.41
C SER A 62 -9.51 22.10 -2.63
N PRO A 63 -9.16 23.40 -2.48
CA PRO A 63 -8.05 23.79 -1.64
C PRO A 63 -8.18 23.24 -0.22
N LEU A 64 -7.08 22.83 0.38
CA LEU A 64 -7.06 22.41 1.78
C LEU A 64 -7.38 23.61 2.67
N ASN A 65 -8.34 23.48 3.55
CA ASN A 65 -8.63 24.49 4.55
C ASN A 65 -7.52 24.48 5.62
N LYS A 66 -6.77 25.58 5.73
CA LYS A 66 -5.63 25.70 6.65
C LYS A 66 -5.99 25.46 8.12
N LYS A 67 -7.19 25.88 8.56
CA LYS A 67 -7.65 25.67 9.94
C LYS A 67 -7.94 24.18 10.19
N GLU A 68 -8.58 23.51 9.23
CA GLU A 68 -8.88 22.09 9.31
C GLU A 68 -7.60 21.23 9.29
N VAL A 69 -6.64 21.56 8.41
CA VAL A 69 -5.33 20.89 8.37
C VAL A 69 -4.59 21.05 9.70
N LYS A 70 -4.56 22.26 10.26
CA LYS A 70 -3.93 22.51 11.56
C LYS A 70 -4.60 21.70 12.68
N ALA A 71 -5.92 21.68 12.74
CA ALA A 71 -6.66 20.90 13.73
C ALA A 71 -6.40 19.40 13.58
N PHE A 72 -6.43 18.88 12.36
CA PHE A 72 -6.11 17.48 12.07
C PHE A 72 -4.69 17.09 12.51
N ARG A 73 -3.69 17.90 12.14
CA ARG A 73 -2.29 17.65 12.56
C ARG A 73 -2.11 17.70 14.08
N SER A 74 -2.79 18.62 14.76
CA SER A 74 -2.77 18.67 16.23
C SER A 74 -3.39 17.41 16.85
N SER A 75 -4.51 16.92 16.31
CA SER A 75 -5.12 15.67 16.76
C SER A 75 -4.22 14.47 16.51
N LEU A 76 -3.55 14.40 15.35
CA LEU A 76 -2.57 13.35 15.06
C LEU A 76 -1.40 13.36 16.06
N GLN A 77 -0.84 14.52 16.36
CA GLN A 77 0.26 14.65 17.32
C GLN A 77 -0.12 14.20 18.74
N SER A 78 -1.39 14.32 19.11
CA SER A 78 -1.93 13.87 20.40
C SER A 78 -2.39 12.41 20.39
N SER A 79 -2.39 11.75 19.23
CA SER A 79 -2.78 10.35 19.06
C SER A 79 -1.57 9.42 19.00
N HIS A 80 -1.83 8.11 19.04
CA HIS A 80 -0.82 7.07 18.83
C HIS A 80 -0.73 6.60 17.37
N LEU A 81 -1.43 7.28 16.46
CA LEU A 81 -1.52 6.89 15.06
C LEU A 81 -0.22 7.20 14.30
N SER A 82 0.49 6.18 13.88
CA SER A 82 1.73 6.29 13.09
C SER A 82 2.11 4.92 12.50
N PRO A 83 2.66 4.86 11.28
CA PRO A 83 2.75 5.93 10.29
C PRO A 83 1.40 6.29 9.67
N ILE A 84 1.37 7.40 8.91
CA ILE A 84 0.17 7.90 8.22
C ILE A 84 0.36 7.78 6.72
N PHE A 85 -0.63 7.22 6.05
CA PHE A 85 -0.65 6.98 4.62
C PHE A 85 -1.74 7.78 3.92
N LEU A 86 -1.41 8.39 2.79
CA LEU A 86 -2.40 8.83 1.83
C LEU A 86 -2.54 7.78 0.73
N HIS A 87 -3.75 7.58 0.25
CA HIS A 87 -4.01 6.79 -0.95
C HIS A 87 -4.53 7.69 -2.07
N MET A 88 -4.03 7.52 -3.29
CA MET A 88 -4.55 8.23 -4.46
C MET A 88 -5.90 7.61 -4.87
N PRO A 89 -6.90 8.41 -5.24
CA PRO A 89 -8.17 7.88 -5.75
C PRO A 89 -8.01 7.01 -7.02
N TYR A 90 -8.98 6.15 -7.30
CA TYR A 90 -8.95 5.14 -8.37
C TYR A 90 -9.01 5.68 -9.80
N LEU A 91 -9.46 6.94 -10.00
CA LEU A 91 -9.65 7.50 -11.35
C LEU A 91 -8.36 7.71 -12.15
N PRO A 92 -7.22 8.11 -11.55
CA PRO A 92 -5.98 8.28 -12.30
C PRO A 92 -5.46 6.96 -12.86
N ASN A 93 -4.98 7.03 -14.10
CA ASN A 93 -4.32 5.93 -14.79
C ASN A 93 -3.08 6.47 -15.52
N ILE A 94 -1.89 6.12 -15.03
CA ILE A 94 -0.62 6.52 -15.60
C ILE A 94 0.04 5.42 -16.45
N ALA A 95 -0.58 4.26 -16.59
CA ALA A 95 -0.09 3.17 -17.41
C ALA A 95 -0.48 3.28 -18.90
N SER A 96 -1.16 4.36 -19.30
CA SER A 96 -1.55 4.57 -20.68
C SER A 96 -1.28 6.01 -21.13
N SER A 97 -0.10 6.26 -21.73
CA SER A 97 0.34 7.57 -22.20
C SER A 97 -0.56 8.15 -23.31
N LYS A 98 -1.24 7.28 -24.06
CA LYS A 98 -2.21 7.67 -25.11
C LYS A 98 -3.58 8.08 -24.56
N SER A 99 -3.84 7.87 -23.28
CA SER A 99 -5.10 8.27 -22.64
C SER A 99 -5.19 9.79 -22.54
N LYS A 100 -6.37 10.34 -22.88
CA LYS A 100 -6.69 11.77 -22.67
C LYS A 100 -6.57 12.19 -21.19
N PHE A 101 -6.59 11.23 -20.28
CA PHE A 101 -6.46 11.47 -18.84
C PHE A 101 -5.03 11.37 -18.32
N TYR A 102 -4.05 10.94 -19.12
CA TYR A 102 -2.67 10.71 -18.67
C TYR A 102 -2.05 11.93 -17.97
N LYS A 103 -2.06 13.09 -18.64
CA LYS A 103 -1.55 14.35 -18.04
C LYS A 103 -2.28 14.74 -16.77
N ARG A 104 -3.58 14.46 -16.68
CA ARG A 104 -4.40 14.73 -15.51
C ARG A 104 -4.07 13.77 -14.37
N SER A 105 -3.74 12.52 -14.69
CA SER A 105 -3.28 11.52 -13.72
C SER A 105 -1.93 11.90 -13.10
N ILE A 106 -0.98 12.38 -13.93
CA ILE A 106 0.31 12.91 -13.45
C ILE A 106 0.10 14.12 -12.53
N HIS A 107 -0.78 15.04 -12.93
CA HIS A 107 -1.15 16.18 -12.08
C HIS A 107 -1.76 15.73 -10.74
N SER A 108 -2.57 14.67 -10.76
CA SER A 108 -3.14 14.07 -9.54
C SER A 108 -2.05 13.59 -8.58
N ILE A 109 -1.04 12.86 -9.08
CA ILE A 109 0.09 12.42 -8.23
C ILE A 109 0.80 13.63 -7.61
N ALA A 110 1.12 14.64 -8.41
CA ALA A 110 1.81 15.84 -7.91
C ALA A 110 1.00 16.57 -6.82
N VAL A 111 -0.30 16.74 -7.03
CA VAL A 111 -1.19 17.37 -6.02
C VAL A 111 -1.29 16.50 -4.77
N ASP A 112 -1.45 15.18 -4.90
CA ASP A 112 -1.57 14.30 -3.74
C ASP A 112 -0.25 14.18 -2.96
N LEU A 113 0.93 14.28 -3.60
CA LEU A 113 2.23 14.40 -2.91
C LEU A 113 2.33 15.70 -2.07
N GLN A 114 1.87 16.84 -2.61
CA GLN A 114 1.83 18.10 -1.85
C GLN A 114 0.84 18.01 -0.68
N ARG A 115 -0.32 17.40 -0.91
CA ARG A 115 -1.34 17.22 0.13
C ARG A 115 -0.88 16.27 1.22
N ALA A 116 -0.13 15.21 0.88
CA ALA A 116 0.46 14.29 1.84
C ALA A 116 1.37 15.05 2.82
N GLU A 117 2.28 15.87 2.31
CA GLU A 117 3.16 16.71 3.13
C GLU A 117 2.36 17.66 4.04
N HIS A 118 1.39 18.38 3.49
CA HIS A 118 0.54 19.30 4.26
C HIS A 118 -0.26 18.58 5.37
N LEU A 119 -0.74 17.38 5.10
CA LEU A 119 -1.51 16.56 6.05
C LEU A 119 -0.63 15.78 7.03
N GLY A 120 0.69 15.77 6.83
CA GLY A 120 1.64 15.06 7.71
C GLY A 120 1.74 13.57 7.40
N ALA A 121 1.34 13.13 6.22
CA ALA A 121 1.57 11.77 5.74
C ALA A 121 2.96 11.66 5.11
N HIS A 122 3.67 10.58 5.43
CA HIS A 122 5.01 10.31 4.90
C HIS A 122 4.97 9.52 3.58
N TYR A 123 3.82 8.92 3.27
CA TYR A 123 3.64 8.01 2.15
C TYR A 123 2.40 8.37 1.33
N LEU A 124 2.54 8.25 0.01
CA LEU A 124 1.43 8.28 -0.94
C LEU A 124 1.37 6.93 -1.67
N ILE A 125 0.27 6.20 -1.51
CA ILE A 125 0.02 4.94 -2.22
C ILE A 125 -0.70 5.24 -3.53
N ILE A 126 -0.28 4.54 -4.60
CA ILE A 126 -0.94 4.59 -5.90
C ILE A 126 -1.15 3.20 -6.48
N HIS A 127 -2.32 2.98 -7.11
CA HIS A 127 -2.47 1.93 -8.11
C HIS A 127 -1.68 2.29 -9.37
N ILE A 128 -1.01 1.32 -9.94
CA ILE A 128 -0.15 1.53 -11.12
C ILE A 128 -1.00 1.84 -12.36
N GLY A 129 -2.16 1.18 -12.49
CA GLY A 129 -3.15 1.45 -13.54
C GLY A 129 -3.23 0.39 -14.62
N HIS A 130 -3.94 0.70 -15.70
CA HIS A 130 -4.28 -0.20 -16.79
C HIS A 130 -3.57 0.21 -18.08
N ARG A 131 -2.89 -0.73 -18.77
CA ARG A 131 -2.19 -0.48 -20.04
C ARG A 131 -3.15 -0.18 -21.21
N MET A 132 -4.42 -0.52 -21.06
CA MET A 132 -5.42 -0.39 -22.12
C MET A 132 -4.98 -1.13 -23.41
N ALA A 133 -4.86 -0.42 -24.52
CA ALA A 133 -4.39 -0.95 -25.80
C ALA A 133 -2.86 -0.90 -25.98
N SER A 134 -2.10 -0.38 -25.01
CA SER A 134 -0.63 -0.32 -25.08
C SER A 134 -0.01 -1.71 -24.81
N SER A 135 1.21 -1.94 -25.30
CA SER A 135 2.00 -3.08 -24.85
C SER A 135 2.40 -2.92 -23.37
N GLU A 136 2.85 -4.01 -22.73
CA GLU A 136 3.32 -3.99 -21.36
C GLU A 136 4.51 -3.02 -21.18
N ASP A 137 5.51 -3.11 -22.06
CA ASP A 137 6.70 -2.25 -21.99
C ASP A 137 6.34 -0.76 -22.18
N GLN A 138 5.43 -0.45 -23.09
CA GLN A 138 4.94 0.93 -23.26
C GLN A 138 4.20 1.44 -22.01
N ALA A 139 3.47 0.58 -21.32
CA ALA A 139 2.77 0.93 -20.10
C ALA A 139 3.73 1.16 -18.93
N ILE A 140 4.71 0.28 -18.77
CA ILE A 140 5.79 0.41 -17.76
C ILE A 140 6.56 1.72 -17.96
N GLU A 141 6.96 2.01 -19.20
CA GLU A 141 7.62 3.27 -19.55
C GLU A 141 6.75 4.48 -19.23
N ALA A 142 5.45 4.43 -19.59
CA ALA A 142 4.51 5.51 -19.30
C ALA A 142 4.39 5.78 -17.80
N VAL A 143 4.32 4.72 -16.97
CA VAL A 143 4.27 4.85 -15.50
C VAL A 143 5.52 5.54 -14.98
N SER A 144 6.71 5.06 -15.36
CA SER A 144 7.99 5.63 -14.92
C SER A 144 8.13 7.10 -15.33
N GLN A 145 7.80 7.43 -16.57
CA GLN A 145 7.81 8.81 -17.07
C GLN A 145 6.79 9.70 -16.34
N GLY A 146 5.59 9.16 -16.05
CA GLY A 146 4.57 9.89 -15.31
C GLY A 146 4.99 10.22 -13.89
N ILE A 147 5.61 9.28 -13.17
CA ILE A 147 6.16 9.47 -11.84
C ILE A 147 7.30 10.50 -11.86
N ASN A 148 8.23 10.39 -12.82
CA ASN A 148 9.31 11.35 -13.00
C ASN A 148 8.78 12.77 -13.16
N GLN A 149 7.74 12.98 -14.01
CA GLN A 149 7.12 14.30 -14.19
C GLN A 149 6.43 14.81 -12.93
N ALA A 150 5.83 13.92 -12.12
CA ALA A 150 5.23 14.32 -10.85
C ALA A 150 6.32 14.75 -9.83
N PHE A 151 7.40 13.99 -9.72
CA PHE A 151 8.53 14.31 -8.84
C PHE A 151 9.30 15.57 -9.26
N GLU A 152 9.36 15.89 -10.55
CA GLU A 152 9.90 17.18 -11.01
C GLU A 152 9.08 18.37 -10.51
N LYS A 153 7.76 18.22 -10.43
CA LYS A 153 6.86 19.28 -9.97
C LYS A 153 6.82 19.45 -8.46
N VAL A 154 7.14 18.37 -7.71
CA VAL A 154 7.02 18.35 -6.25
C VAL A 154 8.29 17.81 -5.62
N LYS A 155 9.03 18.72 -5.01
CA LYS A 155 10.28 18.42 -4.29
C LYS A 155 10.00 18.37 -2.80
N ASN A 156 9.59 17.20 -2.30
CA ASN A 156 9.38 16.94 -0.88
C ASN A 156 9.87 15.52 -0.54
N GLU A 157 9.82 15.15 0.75
CA GLU A 157 10.29 13.87 1.26
C GLU A 157 9.22 12.76 1.27
N VAL A 158 8.03 13.03 0.73
CA VAL A 158 6.96 12.03 0.68
C VAL A 158 7.36 10.90 -0.25
N MET A 159 7.37 9.68 0.28
CA MET A 159 7.66 8.48 -0.49
C MET A 159 6.40 8.02 -1.24
N LEU A 160 6.56 7.65 -2.50
CA LEU A 160 5.49 7.08 -3.31
C LEU A 160 5.57 5.56 -3.24
N LEU A 161 4.50 4.94 -2.75
CA LEU A 161 4.37 3.48 -2.71
C LEU A 161 3.53 3.01 -3.89
N MET A 162 4.09 2.13 -4.70
CA MET A 162 3.31 1.41 -5.70
C MET A 162 2.64 0.22 -5.03
N GLU A 163 1.33 0.16 -5.15
CA GLU A 163 0.57 -1.00 -4.75
C GLU A 163 0.58 -2.04 -5.88
N ASN A 164 0.93 -3.30 -5.56
CA ASN A 164 0.77 -4.37 -6.52
C ASN A 164 -0.71 -4.60 -6.81
N THR A 165 -1.02 -5.14 -7.98
CA THR A 165 -2.40 -5.37 -8.44
C THR A 165 -2.68 -6.85 -8.62
N ALA A 166 -3.96 -7.23 -8.70
CA ALA A 166 -4.38 -8.59 -9.00
C ALA A 166 -4.09 -9.02 -10.45
N GLY A 167 -3.82 -8.06 -11.34
CA GLY A 167 -3.68 -8.30 -12.78
C GLY A 167 -5.02 -8.47 -13.48
N GLN A 168 -6.09 -7.86 -12.94
CA GLN A 168 -7.41 -7.93 -13.55
C GLN A 168 -7.45 -7.15 -14.88
N GLY A 169 -7.91 -7.80 -15.94
CA GLY A 169 -8.05 -7.17 -17.25
C GLY A 169 -6.69 -6.76 -17.84
N THR A 170 -6.40 -5.47 -17.86
CA THR A 170 -5.16 -4.89 -18.41
C THR A 170 -4.31 -4.16 -17.38
N GLU A 171 -4.47 -4.48 -16.12
CA GLU A 171 -3.67 -3.93 -15.02
C GLU A 171 -2.18 -4.24 -15.19
N ILE A 172 -1.35 -3.30 -14.74
CA ILE A 172 0.11 -3.42 -14.63
C ILE A 172 0.48 -3.44 -13.16
N GLY A 173 1.59 -4.11 -12.83
CA GLY A 173 2.10 -4.22 -11.46
C GLY A 173 1.60 -5.44 -10.70
N TYR A 174 1.10 -6.45 -11.41
CA TYR A 174 0.72 -7.73 -10.82
C TYR A 174 1.90 -8.71 -10.68
N THR A 175 3.05 -8.40 -11.29
CA THR A 175 4.31 -9.12 -11.05
C THR A 175 5.35 -8.20 -10.44
N PHE A 176 6.24 -8.74 -9.61
CA PHE A 176 7.33 -7.99 -9.02
C PHE A 176 8.32 -7.45 -10.07
N ASP A 177 8.50 -8.18 -11.18
CA ASP A 177 9.32 -7.74 -12.32
C ASP A 177 8.77 -6.46 -12.99
N GLN A 178 7.45 -6.35 -13.15
CA GLN A 178 6.83 -5.13 -13.67
C GLN A 178 7.10 -3.94 -12.74
N ILE A 179 6.95 -4.13 -11.43
CA ILE A 179 7.22 -3.10 -10.42
C ILE A 179 8.71 -2.72 -10.44
N LYS A 180 9.62 -3.70 -10.52
CA LYS A 180 11.06 -3.48 -10.64
C LYS A 180 11.40 -2.59 -11.83
N LYS A 181 10.92 -2.96 -13.02
CA LYS A 181 11.16 -2.19 -14.26
C LYS A 181 10.67 -0.73 -14.13
N ILE A 182 9.52 -0.52 -13.45
CA ILE A 182 9.01 0.83 -13.19
C ILE A 182 9.97 1.60 -12.28
N VAL A 183 10.41 0.99 -11.17
CA VAL A 183 11.34 1.61 -10.21
C VAL A 183 12.65 1.98 -10.91
N GLU A 184 13.21 1.08 -11.73
CA GLU A 184 14.44 1.31 -12.47
C GLU A 184 14.32 2.47 -13.48
N GLY A 185 13.12 2.72 -14.03
CA GLY A 185 12.84 3.85 -14.90
C GLY A 185 12.60 5.18 -14.18
N VAL A 186 12.47 5.18 -12.85
CA VAL A 186 12.28 6.40 -12.05
C VAL A 186 13.64 6.93 -11.59
N ARG A 187 13.95 8.20 -11.93
CA ARG A 187 15.24 8.85 -11.60
C ARG A 187 15.46 8.97 -10.09
N ASP A 188 14.45 9.41 -9.37
CA ASP A 188 14.47 9.53 -7.90
C ASP A 188 13.86 8.27 -7.27
N HIS A 189 14.47 7.11 -7.58
CA HIS A 189 14.00 5.81 -7.13
C HIS A 189 14.17 5.58 -5.61
N GLN A 190 14.89 6.47 -4.92
CA GLN A 190 14.99 6.44 -3.45
C GLN A 190 13.67 6.84 -2.78
N ARG A 191 12.85 7.63 -3.47
CA ARG A 191 11.48 7.99 -3.03
C ARG A 191 10.43 6.98 -3.47
N MET A 192 10.85 5.80 -3.98
CA MET A 192 9.94 4.74 -4.42
C MET A 192 9.95 3.58 -3.44
N GLY A 193 8.78 3.15 -3.03
CA GLY A 193 8.58 1.94 -2.25
C GLY A 193 7.42 1.12 -2.79
N VAL A 194 7.07 0.06 -2.07
CA VAL A 194 5.98 -0.87 -2.41
C VAL A 194 5.03 -1.00 -1.25
N CYS A 195 3.75 -1.00 -1.54
CA CYS A 195 2.68 -1.52 -0.73
C CYS A 195 2.31 -2.91 -1.27
N LEU A 196 2.44 -3.94 -0.46
CA LEU A 196 2.04 -5.30 -0.85
C LEU A 196 0.61 -5.55 -0.35
N ASP A 197 -0.35 -5.62 -1.28
CA ASP A 197 -1.70 -6.07 -0.98
C ASP A 197 -1.75 -7.60 -1.01
N THR A 198 -2.24 -8.20 0.07
CA THR A 198 -2.26 -9.66 0.24
C THR A 198 -3.28 -10.33 -0.68
N ALA A 199 -4.46 -9.74 -0.89
CA ALA A 199 -5.46 -10.24 -1.83
C ALA A 199 -4.95 -10.14 -3.27
N HIS A 200 -4.44 -8.98 -3.68
CA HIS A 200 -3.88 -8.78 -5.01
C HIS A 200 -2.71 -9.72 -5.30
N SER A 201 -1.80 -9.92 -4.32
CA SER A 201 -0.69 -10.87 -4.46
C SER A 201 -1.20 -12.29 -4.68
N PHE A 202 -2.14 -12.74 -3.87
CA PHE A 202 -2.73 -14.06 -3.96
C PHE A 202 -3.47 -14.26 -5.30
N GLU A 203 -4.24 -13.28 -5.70
CA GLU A 203 -4.98 -13.28 -6.97
C GLU A 203 -4.05 -13.20 -8.19
N ALA A 204 -2.87 -12.59 -8.05
CA ALA A 204 -1.82 -12.61 -9.08
C ALA A 204 -1.02 -13.92 -9.15
N GLY A 205 -1.16 -14.81 -8.15
CA GLY A 205 -0.52 -16.13 -8.14
C GLY A 205 0.61 -16.29 -7.11
N TYR A 206 0.83 -15.30 -6.24
CA TYR A 206 1.75 -15.39 -5.10
C TYR A 206 1.02 -15.98 -3.91
N ASP A 207 1.32 -17.22 -3.55
CA ASP A 207 0.62 -17.92 -2.47
C ASP A 207 0.96 -17.29 -1.10
N LEU A 208 -0.08 -16.95 -0.37
CA LEU A 208 0.00 -16.39 0.99
C LEU A 208 -0.86 -17.20 1.99
N SER A 209 -1.37 -18.37 1.58
CA SER A 209 -2.29 -19.17 2.40
C SER A 209 -1.60 -20.05 3.43
N ASN A 210 -0.28 -20.20 3.34
CA ASN A 210 0.51 -21.06 4.21
C ASN A 210 1.97 -20.57 4.30
N GLU A 211 2.73 -21.11 5.25
CA GLU A 211 4.09 -20.69 5.54
C GLU A 211 5.05 -20.84 4.35
N ASP A 212 4.98 -22.00 3.62
CA ASP A 212 5.84 -22.24 2.47
C ASP A 212 5.53 -21.28 1.31
N GLY A 213 4.26 -20.99 1.06
CA GLY A 213 3.82 -20.03 0.06
C GLY A 213 4.28 -18.62 0.39
N ILE A 214 4.14 -18.18 1.64
CA ILE A 214 4.62 -16.89 2.13
C ILE A 214 6.14 -16.78 1.95
N LYS A 215 6.88 -17.81 2.37
CA LYS A 215 8.33 -17.87 2.19
C LYS A 215 8.73 -17.72 0.74
N GLY A 216 8.13 -18.50 -0.17
CA GLY A 216 8.41 -18.42 -1.61
C GLY A 216 8.06 -17.03 -2.19
N THR A 217 6.94 -16.45 -1.76
CA THR A 217 6.53 -15.09 -2.17
C THR A 217 7.53 -14.02 -1.71
N LEU A 218 7.99 -14.09 -0.45
CA LEU A 218 8.97 -13.13 0.09
C LEU A 218 10.36 -13.31 -0.53
N GLU A 219 10.78 -14.53 -0.81
CA GLU A 219 12.02 -14.81 -1.54
C GLU A 219 11.96 -14.21 -2.96
N ALA A 220 10.86 -14.39 -3.68
CA ALA A 220 10.67 -13.79 -5.00
C ALA A 220 10.65 -12.26 -4.95
N PHE A 221 10.01 -11.67 -3.92
CA PHE A 221 10.01 -10.22 -3.71
C PHE A 221 11.42 -9.70 -3.43
N ASP A 222 12.16 -10.34 -2.52
CA ASP A 222 13.50 -9.91 -2.13
C ASP A 222 14.50 -9.99 -3.29
N GLN A 223 14.49 -11.09 -4.04
CA GLN A 223 15.35 -11.28 -5.21
C GLN A 223 15.07 -10.25 -6.32
N THR A 224 13.83 -9.81 -6.43
CA THR A 224 13.42 -8.91 -7.52
C THR A 224 13.54 -7.45 -7.15
N LEU A 225 12.98 -7.05 -6.00
CA LEU A 225 12.84 -5.66 -5.56
C LEU A 225 13.72 -5.30 -4.36
N GLY A 226 14.01 -6.30 -3.51
CA GLY A 226 14.61 -6.13 -2.19
C GLY A 226 13.59 -5.75 -1.12
N LEU A 227 13.59 -6.47 0.01
CA LEU A 227 12.65 -6.26 1.13
C LEU A 227 12.71 -4.83 1.70
N LYS A 228 13.80 -4.11 1.54
CA LYS A 228 13.93 -2.71 1.96
C LYS A 228 12.95 -1.76 1.27
N ARG A 229 12.36 -2.16 0.15
CA ARG A 229 11.33 -1.38 -0.56
C ARG A 229 9.93 -1.65 -0.09
N LEU A 230 9.71 -2.67 0.74
CA LEU A 230 8.40 -2.99 1.31
C LEU A 230 8.17 -2.11 2.54
N HIS A 231 7.18 -1.23 2.47
CA HIS A 231 6.89 -0.25 3.52
C HIS A 231 5.50 -0.41 4.15
N LEU A 232 4.61 -1.16 3.50
CA LEU A 232 3.23 -1.31 3.93
C LEU A 232 2.69 -2.65 3.45
N LEU A 233 1.86 -3.28 4.28
CA LEU A 233 0.98 -4.37 3.86
C LEU A 233 -0.46 -3.86 3.81
N HIS A 234 -1.17 -4.07 2.69
CA HIS A 234 -2.62 -4.09 2.72
C HIS A 234 -3.06 -5.49 3.10
N LEU A 235 -3.71 -5.63 4.25
CA LEU A 235 -4.14 -6.90 4.82
C LEU A 235 -5.59 -7.15 4.43
N ASN A 236 -5.77 -7.80 3.29
CA ASN A 236 -7.08 -8.15 2.74
C ASN A 236 -7.09 -9.64 2.42
N ASP A 237 -8.14 -10.37 2.84
CA ASP A 237 -8.32 -11.73 2.36
C ASP A 237 -8.87 -11.71 0.93
N SER A 238 -8.67 -12.78 0.18
CA SER A 238 -9.19 -12.88 -1.17
C SER A 238 -10.47 -13.71 -1.21
N LYS A 239 -11.49 -13.15 -1.86
CA LYS A 239 -12.75 -13.86 -2.14
C LYS A 239 -12.63 -14.85 -3.29
N THR A 240 -11.51 -14.84 -4.01
CA THR A 240 -11.29 -15.66 -5.21
C THR A 240 -10.04 -16.51 -5.06
N PRO A 241 -9.93 -17.66 -5.77
CA PRO A 241 -8.82 -18.57 -5.61
C PRO A 241 -7.50 -17.99 -6.12
N LEU A 242 -6.40 -18.62 -5.71
CA LEU A 242 -5.03 -18.32 -6.13
C LEU A 242 -4.92 -18.19 -7.65
N GLY A 243 -4.30 -17.12 -8.13
CA GLY A 243 -4.06 -16.88 -9.55
C GLY A 243 -5.31 -16.53 -10.36
N SER A 244 -6.43 -16.19 -9.71
CA SER A 244 -7.71 -15.88 -10.37
C SER A 244 -7.68 -14.63 -11.24
N ARG A 245 -6.77 -13.69 -10.96
CA ARG A 245 -6.70 -12.35 -11.55
C ARG A 245 -8.03 -11.59 -11.46
N LYS A 246 -8.64 -11.63 -10.26
CA LYS A 246 -9.89 -10.93 -9.97
C LYS A 246 -9.74 -10.20 -8.65
N ASP A 247 -9.62 -8.89 -8.67
CA ASP A 247 -9.56 -8.03 -7.50
C ASP A 247 -10.86 -8.11 -6.68
N ARG A 248 -10.83 -8.91 -5.60
CA ARG A 248 -11.98 -9.17 -4.72
C ARG A 248 -11.54 -9.33 -3.27
N HIS A 249 -11.40 -8.22 -2.58
CA HIS A 249 -11.13 -8.22 -1.14
C HIS A 249 -12.21 -8.92 -0.33
N TRP A 250 -11.82 -9.58 0.74
CA TRP A 250 -12.71 -10.22 1.67
C TRP A 250 -12.29 -9.99 3.13
N HIS A 251 -13.11 -10.46 4.08
CA HIS A 251 -12.84 -10.35 5.51
C HIS A 251 -11.70 -11.27 5.93
N ILE A 252 -10.88 -10.82 6.88
CA ILE A 252 -9.71 -11.54 7.37
C ILE A 252 -10.08 -12.95 7.83
N GLY A 253 -9.47 -13.94 7.20
CA GLY A 253 -9.64 -15.36 7.51
C GLY A 253 -10.92 -16.00 6.98
N GLU A 254 -11.75 -15.27 6.24
CA GLU A 254 -13.00 -15.80 5.64
C GLU A 254 -12.86 -16.06 4.13
N GLY A 255 -11.71 -15.81 3.54
CA GLY A 255 -11.41 -16.03 2.12
C GLY A 255 -10.44 -17.18 1.89
N TYR A 256 -9.78 -17.12 0.74
CA TYR A 256 -8.88 -18.19 0.28
C TYR A 256 -7.47 -18.12 0.85
N ILE A 257 -7.03 -16.98 1.37
CA ILE A 257 -5.79 -16.86 2.14
C ILE A 257 -6.01 -17.54 3.51
N GLY A 258 -7.14 -17.24 4.15
CA GLY A 258 -7.60 -17.90 5.36
C GLY A 258 -6.83 -17.52 6.62
N ILE A 259 -7.30 -18.02 7.75
CA ILE A 259 -6.77 -17.72 9.09
C ILE A 259 -5.29 -18.08 9.24
N GLU A 260 -4.86 -19.24 8.73
CA GLU A 260 -3.48 -19.71 8.88
C GLU A 260 -2.50 -18.88 8.05
N GLY A 261 -2.91 -18.45 6.84
CA GLY A 261 -2.13 -17.50 6.04
C GLY A 261 -1.90 -16.19 6.79
N PHE A 262 -2.97 -15.58 7.35
CA PHE A 262 -2.83 -14.36 8.14
C PHE A 262 -2.04 -14.55 9.43
N ARG A 263 -2.19 -15.68 10.14
CA ARG A 263 -1.36 -16.00 11.31
C ARG A 263 0.12 -16.00 10.93
N SER A 264 0.47 -16.69 9.88
CA SER A 264 1.85 -16.77 9.39
C SER A 264 2.37 -15.40 8.94
N LEU A 265 1.55 -14.59 8.24
CA LEU A 265 1.92 -13.26 7.77
C LEU A 265 2.23 -12.28 8.92
N VAL A 266 1.34 -12.16 9.91
CA VAL A 266 1.49 -11.16 10.98
C VAL A 266 2.60 -11.49 11.96
N ASN A 267 3.00 -12.76 12.08
CA ASN A 267 4.09 -13.22 12.94
C ASN A 267 5.41 -13.43 12.18
N HIS A 268 5.42 -13.24 10.85
CA HIS A 268 6.61 -13.47 10.04
C HIS A 268 7.73 -12.47 10.40
N PRO A 269 8.96 -12.92 10.73
CA PRO A 269 10.04 -12.03 11.22
C PRO A 269 10.41 -10.90 10.26
N LEU A 270 10.24 -11.11 8.95
CA LEU A 270 10.52 -10.10 7.93
C LEU A 270 9.37 -9.11 7.71
N LEU A 271 8.19 -9.34 8.30
CA LEU A 271 6.97 -8.54 8.08
C LEU A 271 6.43 -7.90 9.35
N ASN A 272 6.64 -8.50 10.52
CA ASN A 272 6.00 -8.11 11.78
C ASN A 272 6.33 -6.68 12.27
N HIS A 273 7.33 -6.03 11.67
CA HIS A 273 7.70 -4.64 11.93
C HIS A 273 6.99 -3.65 10.99
N LEU A 274 6.33 -4.12 9.94
CA LEU A 274 5.63 -3.29 8.96
C LEU A 274 4.24 -2.92 9.48
N PRO A 275 3.69 -1.76 9.08
CA PRO A 275 2.28 -1.45 9.30
C PRO A 275 1.40 -2.29 8.38
N GLY A 276 0.19 -2.63 8.86
CA GLY A 276 -0.84 -3.34 8.12
C GLY A 276 -2.13 -2.55 8.06
N ILE A 277 -2.62 -2.23 6.86
CA ILE A 277 -3.88 -1.51 6.62
C ILE A 277 -4.90 -2.48 6.02
N MET A 278 -6.09 -2.51 6.59
CA MET A 278 -7.21 -3.29 6.08
C MET A 278 -8.14 -2.42 5.22
N GLU A 279 -8.49 -2.95 4.06
CA GLU A 279 -9.46 -2.38 3.12
C GLU A 279 -10.60 -3.36 2.84
N THR A 280 -10.93 -4.16 3.83
CA THR A 280 -11.97 -5.19 3.78
C THR A 280 -13.34 -4.58 3.46
N PRO A 281 -14.26 -5.33 2.81
CA PRO A 281 -15.61 -4.88 2.54
C PRO A 281 -16.31 -4.43 3.81
N ARG A 282 -16.99 -3.29 3.77
CA ARG A 282 -17.71 -2.78 4.94
C ARG A 282 -19.01 -2.08 4.56
N LYS A 283 -20.02 -2.28 5.36
CA LYS A 283 -21.25 -1.49 5.37
C LYS A 283 -21.20 -0.44 6.47
N ASP A 284 -20.63 -0.80 7.61
CA ASP A 284 -20.50 0.06 8.78
C ASP A 284 -19.20 -0.24 9.58
N THR A 285 -19.15 0.22 10.83
CA THR A 285 -17.98 0.05 11.71
C THR A 285 -17.91 -1.35 12.33
N VAL A 286 -18.99 -2.13 12.35
CA VAL A 286 -19.02 -3.44 13.02
C VAL A 286 -18.09 -4.43 12.32
N GLU A 287 -18.09 -4.41 10.98
CA GLU A 287 -17.22 -5.27 10.18
C GLU A 287 -15.76 -4.92 10.38
N ASP A 288 -15.40 -3.61 10.47
CA ASP A 288 -14.04 -3.17 10.78
C ASP A 288 -13.61 -3.69 12.17
N LEU A 289 -14.46 -3.56 13.20
CA LEU A 289 -14.17 -4.05 14.55
C LEU A 289 -14.00 -5.57 14.59
N LYS A 290 -14.79 -6.32 13.82
CA LYS A 290 -14.65 -7.78 13.68
C LYS A 290 -13.31 -8.13 13.08
N ASN A 291 -12.92 -7.52 11.95
CA ASN A 291 -11.64 -7.77 11.31
C ASN A 291 -10.47 -7.39 12.23
N MET A 292 -10.55 -6.25 12.95
CA MET A 292 -9.53 -5.84 13.92
C MET A 292 -9.38 -6.87 15.06
N LYS A 293 -10.48 -7.39 15.58
CA LYS A 293 -10.46 -8.42 16.63
C LYS A 293 -9.81 -9.71 16.11
N VAL A 294 -10.15 -10.13 14.89
CA VAL A 294 -9.59 -11.33 14.28
C VAL A 294 -8.10 -11.17 14.09
N ILE A 295 -7.63 -10.12 13.39
CA ILE A 295 -6.22 -9.96 13.08
C ILE A 295 -5.34 -9.85 14.34
N ARG A 296 -5.81 -9.16 15.37
CA ARG A 296 -5.10 -9.04 16.65
C ARG A 296 -5.02 -10.36 17.42
N SER A 297 -6.03 -11.22 17.29
CA SER A 297 -6.01 -12.55 17.93
C SER A 297 -5.01 -13.52 17.30
N LEU A 298 -4.46 -13.18 16.13
CA LEU A 298 -3.46 -14.00 15.44
C LEU A 298 -2.02 -13.64 15.83
N VAL A 299 -1.80 -12.50 16.47
CA VAL A 299 -0.46 -12.05 16.90
C VAL A 299 -0.02 -12.82 18.14
N GLU A 300 1.22 -13.36 18.10
CA GLU A 300 1.87 -14.14 19.17
C GLU A 300 2.74 -13.28 20.09
#